data_f4609f2ea7223de2e9010d619a1afb56
#
_entry.id   f4609f2ea7223de2e9010d619a1afb56
#
_cell.length_a   1.000
_cell.length_b   1.000
_cell.length_c   1.000
_cell.angle_alpha   90.00
_cell.angle_beta   90.00
_cell.angle_gamma   90.00
#
_symmetry.space_group_name_H-M   'P 1'
#
loop_
_entity.id
_entity.type
_entity.pdbx_description
1 polymer ?
#
loop_
_entity_poly.entity_id
_entity_poly.type
_entity_poly.pdbx_seq_one_letter_code
_entity_poly.pdbx_strand_id
1 'polypeptide(L)'
;IDTPGHAAFTEMRARGAQVTDIVILVVAADDGVMPQTREAINHAKAAEVPIVVAINKIDRAEANPDRVKQELLGEEIVLEEYGGDVLAVEVSATEKLGLDKLMEGVLLQSELLELGANPDRSAQGAVIEAKLDRGRGVVATALIQKGTLHVGEIIVCGGHWGKARALINDHGQNIQQAGPSTPVEILGLDGVPESGDLLVVVESERRAREITEYRQRKKHTSGIVAPAGSVEDMFSQMAEEKIGELPVVVKSDVHGSLEAIVAGLEKLNTDEVKVRVLHSGVGAITESDVTLAMASRALILGFNVRANAQARDLGKREGIEIQYHSIIYELLDQAKARLSGMLAPESKEQTTGHAEIREVFSISKIGKIAGCMVTDGIIRRGARVRLLRDDVVIHDGALGSLRRFKDDTKEVREGFECGIGIDAFMDIREGDVIEAYEVEEVARTL
;
A
#
# COMPACT_ATOMS: atom_id res chain seq x y z
N ILE A 1 -0.77 24.13 -5.92
CA ILE A 1 -0.38 22.72 -6.08
C ILE A 1 -1.61 21.87 -5.80
N ASP A 2 -1.99 21.01 -6.72
CA ASP A 2 -3.05 20.03 -6.52
C ASP A 2 -2.43 18.70 -6.03
N THR A 3 -3.06 18.05 -5.06
CA THR A 3 -2.63 16.76 -4.53
C THR A 3 -3.77 15.74 -4.62
N PRO A 4 -3.50 14.50 -5.06
CA PRO A 4 -4.52 13.47 -5.12
C PRO A 4 -5.12 13.17 -3.74
N GLY A 5 -6.45 13.01 -3.66
CA GLY A 5 -7.16 12.70 -2.41
C GLY A 5 -7.04 11.25 -1.92
N HIS A 6 -6.53 10.33 -2.75
CA HIS A 6 -6.46 8.91 -2.44
C HIS A 6 -5.44 8.59 -1.33
N ALA A 7 -5.75 7.61 -0.47
CA ALA A 7 -4.91 7.19 0.65
C ALA A 7 -3.48 6.74 0.24
N ALA A 8 -3.28 6.31 -1.00
CA ALA A 8 -1.96 5.94 -1.51
C ALA A 8 -0.98 7.12 -1.60
N PHE A 9 -1.48 8.39 -1.66
CA PHE A 9 -0.68 9.59 -1.89
C PHE A 9 -0.44 10.43 -0.63
N THR A 10 -0.35 9.80 0.53
CA THR A 10 -0.08 10.43 1.83
C THR A 10 1.17 11.31 1.80
N GLU A 11 2.29 10.79 1.26
CA GLU A 11 3.56 11.51 1.16
C GLU A 11 3.46 12.75 0.27
N MET A 12 2.68 12.69 -0.82
CA MET A 12 2.44 13.85 -1.67
C MET A 12 1.67 14.96 -0.93
N ARG A 13 0.66 14.60 -0.11
CA ARG A 13 -0.07 15.57 0.71
C ARG A 13 0.80 16.20 1.78
N ALA A 14 1.60 15.39 2.49
CA ALA A 14 2.55 15.89 3.48
C ALA A 14 3.54 16.88 2.88
N ARG A 15 4.09 16.53 1.72
CA ARG A 15 5.03 17.38 0.98
C ARG A 15 4.35 18.64 0.45
N GLY A 16 3.14 18.53 -0.10
CA GLY A 16 2.34 19.66 -0.54
C GLY A 16 2.17 20.70 0.58
N ALA A 17 1.78 20.26 1.77
CA ALA A 17 1.65 21.11 2.94
C ALA A 17 2.99 21.77 3.35
N GLN A 18 4.12 21.06 3.29
CA GLN A 18 5.44 21.60 3.69
C GLN A 18 6.00 22.67 2.75
N VAL A 19 5.58 22.67 1.47
CA VAL A 19 6.14 23.61 0.46
C VAL A 19 5.21 24.77 0.13
N THR A 20 4.00 24.79 0.71
CA THR A 20 2.98 25.82 0.49
C THR A 20 2.77 26.69 1.72
N ASP A 21 2.21 27.86 1.55
CA ASP A 21 1.96 28.83 2.62
C ASP A 21 0.51 28.79 3.11
N ILE A 22 -0.44 28.28 2.31
CA ILE A 22 -1.86 28.13 2.62
C ILE A 22 -2.35 26.80 2.05
N VAL A 23 -3.17 26.08 2.80
CA VAL A 23 -3.87 24.87 2.36
C VAL A 23 -5.33 25.13 2.16
N ILE A 24 -5.86 24.84 0.97
CA ILE A 24 -7.30 24.80 0.72
C ILE A 24 -7.77 23.36 0.95
N LEU A 25 -8.52 23.15 2.04
CA LEU A 25 -9.11 21.87 2.38
C LEU A 25 -10.48 21.74 1.72
N VAL A 26 -10.59 20.88 0.72
CA VAL A 26 -11.86 20.65 0.02
C VAL A 26 -12.62 19.49 0.67
N VAL A 27 -13.83 19.78 1.16
CA VAL A 27 -14.71 18.80 1.79
C VAL A 27 -16.04 18.77 1.04
N ALA A 28 -16.51 17.58 0.67
CA ALA A 28 -17.78 17.43 -0.02
C ALA A 28 -18.96 17.56 0.96
N ALA A 29 -19.94 18.39 0.64
CA ALA A 29 -21.11 18.66 1.49
C ALA A 29 -22.05 17.45 1.62
N ASP A 30 -22.00 16.51 0.68
CA ASP A 30 -22.76 15.27 0.68
C ASP A 30 -22.08 14.15 1.50
N ASP A 31 -20.74 14.08 1.48
CA ASP A 31 -19.96 13.00 2.11
C ASP A 31 -19.53 13.33 3.56
N GLY A 32 -19.21 14.62 3.86
CA GLY A 32 -18.69 15.04 5.16
C GLY A 32 -17.19 14.82 5.33
N VAL A 33 -16.72 14.78 6.60
CA VAL A 33 -15.31 14.62 6.95
C VAL A 33 -14.92 13.14 6.89
N MET A 34 -14.27 12.77 5.79
CA MET A 34 -13.76 11.41 5.51
C MET A 34 -12.37 11.16 6.14
N PRO A 35 -11.89 9.90 6.25
CA PRO A 35 -10.56 9.61 6.79
C PRO A 35 -9.43 10.36 6.08
N GLN A 36 -9.50 10.54 4.76
CA GLN A 36 -8.53 11.30 3.98
C GLN A 36 -8.57 12.81 4.31
N THR A 37 -9.74 13.34 4.65
CA THR A 37 -9.89 14.73 5.11
C THR A 37 -9.18 14.94 6.44
N ARG A 38 -9.35 14.01 7.40
CA ARG A 38 -8.62 14.02 8.69
C ARG A 38 -7.13 13.96 8.50
N GLU A 39 -6.66 13.10 7.62
CA GLU A 39 -5.25 12.99 7.27
C GLU A 39 -4.70 14.31 6.71
N ALA A 40 -5.43 14.97 5.77
CA ALA A 40 -5.04 16.25 5.22
C ALA A 40 -4.99 17.37 6.29
N ILE A 41 -5.95 17.39 7.22
CA ILE A 41 -5.95 18.29 8.38
C ILE A 41 -4.69 18.07 9.23
N ASN A 42 -4.36 16.82 9.54
CA ASN A 42 -3.19 16.49 10.34
C ASN A 42 -1.88 16.91 9.66
N HIS A 43 -1.77 16.73 8.33
CA HIS A 43 -0.60 17.19 7.58
C HIS A 43 -0.47 18.72 7.58
N ALA A 44 -1.57 19.46 7.39
CA ALA A 44 -1.56 20.91 7.46
C ALA A 44 -1.18 21.41 8.87
N LYS A 45 -1.74 20.81 9.92
CA LYS A 45 -1.40 21.13 11.31
C LYS A 45 0.07 20.81 11.61
N ALA A 46 0.58 19.65 11.18
CA ALA A 46 1.98 19.27 11.37
C ALA A 46 2.98 20.17 10.64
N ALA A 47 2.57 20.73 9.50
CA ALA A 47 3.33 21.70 8.73
C ALA A 47 3.16 23.15 9.24
N GLU A 48 2.28 23.38 10.23
CA GLU A 48 1.93 24.70 10.77
C GLU A 48 1.40 25.68 9.69
N VAL A 49 0.70 25.14 8.68
CA VAL A 49 0.16 25.91 7.56
C VAL A 49 -1.33 26.20 7.81
N PRO A 50 -1.77 27.46 7.69
CA PRO A 50 -3.18 27.82 7.85
C PRO A 50 -4.06 27.17 6.79
N ILE A 51 -5.29 26.82 7.22
CA ILE A 51 -6.27 26.12 6.41
C ILE A 51 -7.39 27.08 6.03
N VAL A 52 -7.79 27.07 4.76
CA VAL A 52 -9.05 27.63 4.26
C VAL A 52 -9.93 26.47 3.83
N VAL A 53 -11.14 26.36 4.34
CA VAL A 53 -12.06 25.27 4.03
C VAL A 53 -12.96 25.62 2.86
N ALA A 54 -13.00 24.78 1.83
CA ALA A 54 -13.95 24.85 0.72
C ALA A 54 -14.95 23.70 0.86
N ILE A 55 -16.19 24.00 1.28
CA ILE A 55 -17.28 23.02 1.36
C ILE A 55 -17.89 22.91 -0.04
N ASN A 56 -17.52 21.87 -0.77
CA ASN A 56 -17.87 21.69 -2.18
C ASN A 56 -19.13 20.85 -2.38
N LYS A 57 -19.67 20.84 -3.60
CA LYS A 57 -20.86 20.09 -4.02
C LYS A 57 -22.16 20.58 -3.36
N ILE A 58 -22.27 21.88 -3.03
CA ILE A 58 -23.48 22.44 -2.43
C ILE A 58 -24.71 22.40 -3.37
N ASP A 59 -24.49 22.17 -4.66
CA ASP A 59 -25.53 21.98 -5.68
C ASP A 59 -26.27 20.65 -5.58
N ARG A 60 -25.77 19.67 -4.82
CA ARG A 60 -26.42 18.39 -4.66
C ARG A 60 -27.59 18.42 -3.68
N ALA A 61 -28.64 17.63 -3.96
CA ALA A 61 -29.82 17.55 -3.10
C ALA A 61 -29.54 17.01 -1.69
N GLU A 62 -28.49 16.22 -1.54
CA GLU A 62 -28.04 15.62 -0.26
C GLU A 62 -27.00 16.47 0.46
N ALA A 63 -26.66 17.64 -0.08
CA ALA A 63 -25.68 18.52 0.51
C ALA A 63 -26.14 19.05 1.87
N ASN A 64 -25.27 18.94 2.88
CA ASN A 64 -25.51 19.44 4.21
C ASN A 64 -24.24 20.17 4.75
N PRO A 65 -24.02 21.45 4.39
CA PRO A 65 -22.85 22.20 4.84
C PRO A 65 -22.76 22.32 6.37
N ASP A 66 -23.88 22.47 7.06
CA ASP A 66 -23.89 22.64 8.52
C ASP A 66 -23.39 21.37 9.24
N ARG A 67 -23.70 20.18 8.72
CA ARG A 67 -23.15 18.93 9.21
C ARG A 67 -21.62 18.91 9.05
N VAL A 68 -21.10 19.32 7.89
CA VAL A 68 -19.65 19.38 7.63
C VAL A 68 -18.97 20.33 8.61
N LYS A 69 -19.56 21.52 8.86
CA LYS A 69 -19.05 22.51 9.83
C LYS A 69 -18.96 21.92 11.24
N GLN A 70 -19.96 21.14 11.66
CA GLN A 70 -19.95 20.46 12.97
C GLN A 70 -18.90 19.33 13.04
N GLU A 71 -18.75 18.55 11.99
CA GLU A 71 -17.74 17.50 11.91
C GLU A 71 -16.30 18.07 11.96
N LEU A 72 -16.06 19.22 11.28
CA LEU A 72 -14.78 19.94 11.33
C LEU A 72 -14.45 20.45 12.74
N LEU A 73 -15.45 20.92 13.48
CA LEU A 73 -15.27 21.32 14.88
C LEU A 73 -14.79 20.14 15.73
N GLY A 74 -15.27 18.92 15.46
CA GLY A 74 -14.79 17.69 16.08
C GLY A 74 -13.33 17.37 15.81
N GLU A 75 -12.78 17.85 14.70
CA GLU A 75 -11.36 17.74 14.31
C GLU A 75 -10.53 18.95 14.76
N GLU A 76 -11.06 19.78 15.68
CA GLU A 76 -10.41 20.99 16.21
C GLU A 76 -10.16 22.06 15.13
N ILE A 77 -10.96 22.10 14.08
CA ILE A 77 -11.00 23.16 13.08
C ILE A 77 -12.15 24.10 13.45
N VAL A 78 -11.80 25.18 14.15
CA VAL A 78 -12.79 26.17 14.61
C VAL A 78 -12.97 27.23 13.53
N LEU A 79 -14.15 27.22 12.92
CA LEU A 79 -14.49 28.17 11.84
C LEU A 79 -14.75 29.57 12.40
N GLU A 80 -14.57 30.60 11.57
CA GLU A 80 -14.86 32.01 11.94
C GLU A 80 -16.31 32.22 12.43
N GLU A 81 -17.29 31.49 11.86
CA GLU A 81 -18.68 31.51 12.29
C GLU A 81 -18.87 31.09 13.76
N TYR A 82 -17.94 30.29 14.27
CA TYR A 82 -17.93 29.82 15.67
C TYR A 82 -16.87 30.51 16.54
N GLY A 83 -16.30 31.62 16.04
CA GLY A 83 -15.30 32.42 16.76
C GLY A 83 -13.86 31.90 16.67
N GLY A 84 -13.55 31.07 15.67
CA GLY A 84 -12.20 30.62 15.36
C GLY A 84 -11.53 31.46 14.26
N ASP A 85 -10.40 30.92 13.76
CA ASP A 85 -9.54 31.63 12.80
C ASP A 85 -9.61 30.99 11.39
N VAL A 86 -10.42 29.93 11.19
CA VAL A 86 -10.47 29.19 9.93
C VAL A 86 -11.63 29.69 9.08
N LEU A 87 -11.32 30.20 7.90
CA LEU A 87 -12.33 30.62 6.92
C LEU A 87 -12.95 29.40 6.24
N ALA A 88 -14.28 29.34 6.19
CA ALA A 88 -15.03 28.31 5.45
C ALA A 88 -15.90 28.98 4.37
N VAL A 89 -15.78 28.49 3.13
CA VAL A 89 -16.56 28.98 1.99
C VAL A 89 -17.33 27.83 1.36
N GLU A 90 -18.63 28.01 1.17
CA GLU A 90 -19.50 27.09 0.47
C GLU A 90 -19.38 27.29 -1.04
N VAL A 91 -19.04 26.20 -1.77
CA VAL A 91 -18.75 26.27 -3.21
C VAL A 91 -19.41 25.14 -3.99
N SER A 92 -19.68 25.38 -5.26
CA SER A 92 -19.90 24.34 -6.25
C SER A 92 -18.91 24.53 -7.40
N ALA A 93 -17.99 23.60 -7.54
CA ALA A 93 -17.02 23.61 -8.64
C ALA A 93 -17.71 23.40 -10.00
N THR A 94 -18.78 22.60 -10.05
CA THR A 94 -19.55 22.29 -11.27
C THR A 94 -20.34 23.51 -11.75
N GLU A 95 -21.09 24.14 -10.84
CA GLU A 95 -21.91 25.32 -11.14
C GLU A 95 -21.13 26.64 -11.04
N LYS A 96 -19.85 26.57 -10.65
CA LYS A 96 -18.97 27.75 -10.42
C LYS A 96 -19.52 28.72 -9.40
N LEU A 97 -20.23 28.24 -8.39
CA LEU A 97 -20.78 29.07 -7.31
C LEU A 97 -19.75 29.22 -6.19
N GLY A 98 -19.64 30.39 -5.59
CA GLY A 98 -18.80 30.68 -4.43
C GLY A 98 -17.30 30.72 -4.69
N LEU A 99 -16.83 30.48 -5.92
CA LEU A 99 -15.40 30.45 -6.24
C LEU A 99 -14.73 31.82 -6.05
N ASP A 100 -15.43 32.90 -6.38
CA ASP A 100 -14.93 34.28 -6.18
C ASP A 100 -14.69 34.55 -4.69
N LYS A 101 -15.63 34.14 -3.82
CA LYS A 101 -15.48 34.26 -2.36
C LYS A 101 -14.33 33.43 -1.82
N LEU A 102 -14.11 32.20 -2.37
CA LEU A 102 -12.97 31.39 -2.01
C LEU A 102 -11.65 32.09 -2.37
N MET A 103 -11.59 32.68 -3.56
CA MET A 103 -10.41 33.43 -4.00
C MET A 103 -10.16 34.64 -3.12
N GLU A 104 -11.21 35.41 -2.78
CA GLU A 104 -11.12 36.53 -1.83
C GLU A 104 -10.63 36.07 -0.46
N GLY A 105 -11.11 34.93 0.04
CA GLY A 105 -10.67 34.35 1.31
C GLY A 105 -9.19 33.95 1.31
N VAL A 106 -8.70 33.34 0.22
CA VAL A 106 -7.28 33.01 0.07
C VAL A 106 -6.41 34.27 0.01
N LEU A 107 -6.87 35.32 -0.70
CA LEU A 107 -6.16 36.59 -0.76
C LEU A 107 -6.09 37.25 0.63
N LEU A 108 -7.20 37.31 1.34
CA LEU A 108 -7.25 37.83 2.71
C LEU A 108 -6.27 37.07 3.63
N GLN A 109 -6.29 35.75 3.57
CA GLN A 109 -5.37 34.92 4.37
C GLN A 109 -3.90 35.20 4.02
N SER A 110 -3.59 35.39 2.73
CA SER A 110 -2.23 35.69 2.28
C SER A 110 -1.75 37.10 2.76
N GLU A 111 -2.65 38.07 2.83
CA GLU A 111 -2.35 39.41 3.38
C GLU A 111 -2.09 39.32 4.89
N LEU A 112 -2.90 38.57 5.63
CA LEU A 112 -2.72 38.40 7.08
C LEU A 112 -1.38 37.71 7.42
N LEU A 113 -0.89 36.86 6.56
CA LEU A 113 0.41 36.17 6.73
C LEU A 113 1.61 37.03 6.34
N GLU A 114 1.41 38.20 5.76
CA GLU A 114 2.45 39.13 5.29
C GLU A 114 3.52 38.39 4.44
N LEU A 115 3.07 37.50 3.53
CA LEU A 115 3.95 36.65 2.72
C LEU A 115 4.90 37.50 1.87
N GLY A 116 6.20 37.26 2.02
CA GLY A 116 7.24 37.99 1.30
C GLY A 116 8.41 37.11 0.91
N ALA A 117 8.98 37.37 -0.28
CA ALA A 117 10.17 36.70 -0.74
C ALA A 117 11.16 37.67 -1.39
N ASN A 118 12.46 37.45 -1.23
CA ASN A 118 13.47 38.24 -1.89
C ASN A 118 13.80 37.63 -3.26
N PRO A 119 13.48 38.31 -4.40
CA PRO A 119 13.82 37.84 -5.72
C PRO A 119 15.29 38.02 -6.09
N ASP A 120 15.99 38.99 -5.46
CA ASP A 120 17.36 39.41 -5.83
C ASP A 120 18.44 38.55 -5.15
N ARG A 121 18.24 37.23 -5.10
CA ARG A 121 19.22 36.28 -4.59
C ARG A 121 19.24 35.01 -5.44
N SER A 122 20.22 34.13 -5.23
CA SER A 122 20.29 32.81 -5.85
C SER A 122 19.02 32.01 -5.55
N ALA A 123 18.46 31.37 -6.58
CA ALA A 123 17.22 30.65 -6.45
C ALA A 123 17.34 29.46 -5.50
N GLN A 124 16.28 29.32 -4.72
CA GLN A 124 16.03 28.16 -3.86
C GLN A 124 14.56 27.76 -4.00
N GLY A 125 14.31 26.46 -4.09
CA GLY A 125 12.96 25.92 -4.24
C GLY A 125 12.90 24.46 -3.85
N ALA A 126 11.75 23.86 -4.04
CA ALA A 126 11.52 22.45 -3.80
C ALA A 126 11.11 21.73 -5.09
N VAL A 127 11.61 20.53 -5.29
CA VAL A 127 11.18 19.64 -6.37
C VAL A 127 9.82 19.06 -6.00
N ILE A 128 8.81 19.34 -6.82
CA ILE A 128 7.45 18.81 -6.62
C ILE A 128 7.38 17.39 -7.20
N GLU A 129 7.87 17.24 -8.43
CA GLU A 129 7.84 15.99 -9.17
C GLU A 129 9.01 15.90 -10.17
N ALA A 130 9.42 14.69 -10.50
CA ALA A 130 10.42 14.46 -11.53
C ALA A 130 10.11 13.24 -12.38
N LYS A 131 10.41 13.35 -13.67
CA LYS A 131 10.16 12.28 -14.65
C LYS A 131 11.30 12.19 -15.68
N LEU A 132 11.38 11.03 -16.31
CA LEU A 132 12.29 10.80 -17.44
C LEU A 132 11.49 10.83 -18.76
N ASP A 133 11.62 11.90 -19.51
CA ASP A 133 10.98 12.07 -20.81
C ASP A 133 11.88 11.52 -21.94
N ARG A 134 11.32 10.76 -22.89
CA ARG A 134 12.07 10.11 -23.96
C ARG A 134 12.78 11.08 -24.92
N GLY A 135 12.25 12.30 -25.07
CA GLY A 135 12.78 13.31 -26.00
C GLY A 135 13.59 14.40 -25.29
N ARG A 136 13.16 14.79 -24.10
CA ARG A 136 13.69 15.92 -23.34
C ARG A 136 14.70 15.51 -22.26
N GLY A 137 14.79 14.21 -21.94
CA GLY A 137 15.63 13.70 -20.86
C GLY A 137 14.97 13.87 -19.50
N VAL A 138 15.77 14.16 -18.49
CA VAL A 138 15.24 14.41 -17.13
C VAL A 138 14.51 15.75 -17.09
N VAL A 139 13.29 15.72 -16.63
CA VAL A 139 12.41 16.88 -16.41
C VAL A 139 12.04 16.92 -14.93
N ALA A 140 12.41 17.97 -14.23
CA ALA A 140 12.03 18.19 -12.83
C ALA A 140 11.08 19.40 -12.75
N THR A 141 9.92 19.22 -12.15
CA THR A 141 8.99 20.31 -11.81
C THR A 141 9.34 20.83 -10.42
N ALA A 142 9.71 22.08 -10.33
CA ALA A 142 10.08 22.71 -9.06
C ALA A 142 9.23 23.95 -8.80
N LEU A 143 8.97 24.22 -7.51
CA LEU A 143 8.42 25.47 -7.05
C LEU A 143 9.56 26.34 -6.53
N ILE A 144 9.76 27.49 -7.14
CA ILE A 144 10.74 28.46 -6.67
C ILE A 144 10.15 29.18 -5.46
N GLN A 145 10.85 29.13 -4.31
CA GLN A 145 10.39 29.76 -3.07
C GLN A 145 11.13 31.07 -2.77
N LYS A 146 12.41 31.15 -3.12
CA LYS A 146 13.26 32.32 -2.87
C LYS A 146 14.20 32.54 -4.04
N GLY A 147 14.53 33.79 -4.32
CA GLY A 147 15.43 34.15 -5.42
C GLY A 147 14.80 33.97 -6.79
N THR A 148 15.60 34.18 -7.83
CA THR A 148 15.18 34.03 -9.23
C THR A 148 16.10 33.03 -9.93
N LEU A 149 15.54 32.01 -10.55
CA LEU A 149 16.24 31.02 -11.36
C LEU A 149 16.32 31.50 -12.80
N HIS A 150 17.51 31.50 -13.38
CA HIS A 150 17.72 31.88 -14.79
C HIS A 150 18.17 30.68 -15.63
N VAL A 151 17.83 30.72 -16.91
CA VAL A 151 18.37 29.76 -17.90
C VAL A 151 19.88 29.86 -17.93
N GLY A 152 20.57 28.76 -17.86
CA GLY A 152 22.04 28.67 -17.89
C GLY A 152 22.70 28.55 -16.51
N GLU A 153 21.98 28.73 -15.44
CA GLU A 153 22.51 28.54 -14.07
C GLU A 153 22.76 27.07 -13.73
N ILE A 154 23.68 26.86 -12.82
CA ILE A 154 24.04 25.54 -12.31
C ILE A 154 23.19 25.28 -11.06
N ILE A 155 22.45 24.19 -11.09
CA ILE A 155 21.51 23.81 -10.04
C ILE A 155 21.88 22.46 -9.44
N VAL A 156 21.58 22.32 -8.15
CA VAL A 156 21.66 21.05 -7.41
C VAL A 156 20.27 20.73 -6.89
N CYS A 157 19.81 19.52 -7.15
CA CYS A 157 18.54 18.97 -6.68
C CYS A 157 18.84 17.63 -5.98
N GLY A 158 18.76 17.59 -4.65
CA GLY A 158 19.06 16.37 -3.91
C GLY A 158 20.47 15.81 -4.19
N GLY A 159 20.54 14.59 -4.70
CA GLY A 159 21.77 13.91 -5.12
C GLY A 159 22.18 14.17 -6.59
N HIS A 160 21.46 15.03 -7.30
CA HIS A 160 21.67 15.32 -8.72
C HIS A 160 22.02 16.79 -8.94
N TRP A 161 22.70 17.08 -10.03
CA TRP A 161 23.04 18.42 -10.44
C TRP A 161 22.90 18.58 -11.95
N GLY A 162 22.93 19.79 -12.43
CA GLY A 162 22.92 20.07 -13.85
C GLY A 162 22.90 21.54 -14.16
N LYS A 163 22.85 21.87 -15.46
CA LYS A 163 22.69 23.22 -15.95
C LYS A 163 21.25 23.40 -16.43
N ALA A 164 20.53 24.37 -15.92
CA ALA A 164 19.18 24.72 -16.36
C ALA A 164 19.19 25.12 -17.84
N ARG A 165 18.98 24.15 -18.74
CA ARG A 165 19.03 24.37 -20.21
C ARG A 165 17.80 25.07 -20.71
N ALA A 166 16.64 24.77 -20.14
CA ALA A 166 15.36 25.39 -20.44
C ALA A 166 14.49 25.42 -19.19
N LEU A 167 13.70 26.45 -19.08
CA LEU A 167 12.66 26.62 -18.07
C LEU A 167 11.31 26.73 -18.80
N ILE A 168 10.33 25.95 -18.37
CA ILE A 168 9.00 25.91 -18.98
C ILE A 168 7.97 26.21 -17.89
N ASN A 169 7.10 27.16 -18.14
CA ASN A 169 6.04 27.52 -17.20
C ASN A 169 4.87 26.53 -17.25
N ASP A 170 3.86 26.75 -16.40
CA ASP A 170 2.62 25.97 -16.31
C ASP A 170 1.76 25.99 -17.58
N HIS A 171 1.97 26.97 -18.46
CA HIS A 171 1.33 27.07 -19.76
C HIS A 171 2.12 26.35 -20.89
N GLY A 172 3.22 25.68 -20.57
CA GLY A 172 4.07 24.99 -21.54
C GLY A 172 4.97 25.92 -22.37
N GLN A 173 5.16 27.17 -21.97
CA GLN A 173 5.98 28.16 -22.66
C GLN A 173 7.38 28.23 -22.08
N ASN A 174 8.38 28.37 -22.95
CA ASN A 174 9.76 28.62 -22.51
C ASN A 174 9.88 30.01 -21.92
N ILE A 175 10.45 30.09 -20.73
CA ILE A 175 10.73 31.33 -20.01
C ILE A 175 12.22 31.47 -19.75
N GLN A 176 12.73 32.69 -19.60
CA GLN A 176 14.16 32.94 -19.35
C GLN A 176 14.49 32.95 -17.87
N GLN A 177 13.50 33.22 -17.02
CA GLN A 177 13.65 33.29 -15.57
C GLN A 177 12.37 32.88 -14.86
N ALA A 178 12.51 32.34 -13.64
CA ALA A 178 11.40 31.98 -12.74
C ALA A 178 11.69 32.59 -11.36
N GLY A 179 10.81 33.49 -10.92
CA GLY A 179 10.86 34.15 -9.61
C GLY A 179 10.19 33.32 -8.51
N PRO A 180 10.08 33.88 -7.30
CA PRO A 180 9.37 33.26 -6.18
C PRO A 180 7.92 32.92 -6.53
N SER A 181 7.39 31.85 -5.92
CA SER A 181 6.04 31.31 -6.12
C SER A 181 5.73 30.84 -7.55
N THR A 182 6.76 30.72 -8.41
CA THR A 182 6.60 30.27 -9.79
C THR A 182 6.85 28.76 -9.89
N PRO A 183 5.87 27.93 -10.32
CA PRO A 183 6.11 26.56 -10.70
C PRO A 183 6.81 26.51 -12.06
N VAL A 184 7.85 25.68 -12.19
CA VAL A 184 8.64 25.62 -13.43
C VAL A 184 9.13 24.20 -13.70
N GLU A 185 8.96 23.72 -14.93
CA GLU A 185 9.67 22.54 -15.41
C GLU A 185 11.09 22.92 -15.81
N ILE A 186 12.07 22.19 -15.28
CA ILE A 186 13.51 22.44 -15.49
C ILE A 186 14.09 21.26 -16.26
N LEU A 187 14.79 21.55 -17.35
CA LEU A 187 15.52 20.58 -18.15
C LEU A 187 17.02 20.75 -17.96
N GLY A 188 17.76 19.62 -17.89
CA GLY A 188 19.21 19.65 -17.92
C GLY A 188 19.90 19.05 -16.70
N LEU A 189 19.17 18.39 -15.81
CA LEU A 189 19.72 17.59 -14.73
C LEU A 189 20.36 16.29 -15.27
N ASP A 190 21.36 15.78 -14.55
CA ASP A 190 22.08 14.54 -14.86
C ASP A 190 21.33 13.27 -14.45
N GLY A 191 20.36 13.38 -13.54
CA GLY A 191 19.52 12.29 -13.07
C GLY A 191 18.21 12.78 -12.51
N VAL A 192 17.28 11.86 -12.21
CA VAL A 192 15.93 12.15 -11.71
C VAL A 192 16.02 12.41 -10.20
N PRO A 193 15.77 13.65 -9.72
CA PRO A 193 15.76 13.94 -8.31
C PRO A 193 14.53 13.34 -7.63
N GLU A 194 14.57 13.23 -6.31
CA GLU A 194 13.43 12.81 -5.51
C GLU A 194 12.44 13.98 -5.34
N SER A 195 11.16 13.67 -5.29
CA SER A 195 10.16 14.66 -4.95
C SER A 195 10.38 15.13 -3.51
N GLY A 196 10.34 16.46 -3.28
CA GLY A 196 10.70 17.08 -2.00
C GLY A 196 12.16 17.49 -1.89
N ASP A 197 13.02 17.09 -2.82
CA ASP A 197 14.42 17.53 -2.83
C ASP A 197 14.54 19.06 -2.92
N LEU A 198 15.48 19.61 -2.15
CA LEU A 198 15.78 21.02 -2.20
C LEU A 198 16.55 21.34 -3.48
N LEU A 199 16.01 22.27 -4.27
CA LEU A 199 16.67 22.91 -5.41
C LEU A 199 17.45 24.13 -4.94
N VAL A 200 18.74 24.23 -5.32
CA VAL A 200 19.59 25.38 -5.00
C VAL A 200 20.47 25.71 -6.20
N VAL A 201 20.57 26.99 -6.55
CA VAL A 201 21.56 27.50 -7.50
C VAL A 201 22.93 27.58 -6.82
N VAL A 202 23.97 27.12 -7.50
CA VAL A 202 25.35 27.15 -7.03
C VAL A 202 26.27 27.86 -8.03
N GLU A 203 27.40 28.39 -7.54
CA GLU A 203 28.29 29.25 -8.31
C GLU A 203 29.09 28.50 -9.41
N SER A 204 29.32 27.21 -9.25
CA SER A 204 30.15 26.44 -10.20
C SER A 204 29.79 24.97 -10.24
N GLU A 205 30.07 24.32 -11.39
CA GLU A 205 29.92 22.87 -11.59
C GLU A 205 30.75 22.05 -10.58
N ARG A 206 31.96 22.55 -10.25
CA ARG A 206 32.81 21.89 -9.27
C ARG A 206 32.08 21.80 -7.91
N ARG A 207 31.49 22.92 -7.49
CA ARG A 207 30.74 22.97 -6.21
C ARG A 207 29.52 22.07 -6.24
N ALA A 208 28.83 22.02 -7.39
CA ALA A 208 27.69 21.13 -7.60
C ALA A 208 28.09 19.66 -7.40
N ARG A 209 29.18 19.23 -8.05
CA ARG A 209 29.71 17.86 -7.93
C ARG A 209 30.11 17.52 -6.48
N GLU A 210 30.84 18.38 -5.81
CA GLU A 210 31.23 18.18 -4.41
C GLU A 210 30.01 17.93 -3.51
N ILE A 211 28.94 18.72 -3.68
CA ILE A 211 27.71 18.60 -2.88
C ILE A 211 27.00 17.29 -3.20
N THR A 212 26.82 16.95 -4.48
CA THR A 212 26.08 15.76 -4.89
C THR A 212 26.82 14.48 -4.50
N GLU A 213 28.13 14.41 -4.71
CA GLU A 213 28.95 13.28 -4.27
C GLU A 213 28.89 13.09 -2.74
N TYR A 214 28.95 14.16 -1.97
CA TYR A 214 28.81 14.08 -0.52
C TYR A 214 27.43 13.52 -0.11
N ARG A 215 26.34 14.01 -0.71
CA ARG A 215 24.98 13.56 -0.43
C ARG A 215 24.79 12.10 -0.84
N GLN A 216 25.29 11.70 -2.01
CA GLN A 216 25.22 10.31 -2.47
C GLN A 216 26.00 9.36 -1.56
N ARG A 217 27.22 9.73 -1.14
CA ARG A 217 28.00 8.93 -0.17
C ARG A 217 27.25 8.78 1.16
N LYS A 218 26.68 9.86 1.69
CA LYS A 218 25.89 9.82 2.92
C LYS A 218 24.68 8.90 2.79
N LYS A 219 23.98 8.93 1.66
CA LYS A 219 22.84 8.06 1.38
C LYS A 219 23.24 6.58 1.31
N HIS A 220 24.37 6.29 0.65
CA HIS A 220 24.92 4.93 0.62
C HIS A 220 25.36 4.43 2.00
N THR A 221 25.98 5.28 2.81
CA THR A 221 26.44 4.89 4.15
C THR A 221 25.26 4.62 5.10
N SER A 222 24.19 5.41 5.03
CA SER A 222 22.99 5.19 5.85
C SER A 222 22.19 3.95 5.42
N GLY A 223 22.32 3.47 4.17
CA GLY A 223 21.72 2.22 3.69
C GLY A 223 22.52 0.95 4.03
N ILE A 224 23.78 1.08 4.51
CA ILE A 224 24.70 -0.06 4.74
C ILE A 224 24.85 -0.38 6.24
N VAL A 225 24.25 0.37 7.14
CA VAL A 225 24.31 0.03 8.58
C VAL A 225 23.30 -1.11 8.88
N ALA A 226 23.65 -2.32 8.40
CA ALA A 226 23.32 -3.51 9.14
C ALA A 226 24.40 -3.67 10.22
N PRO A 227 24.11 -3.68 11.50
CA PRO A 227 25.09 -4.00 12.52
C PRO A 227 25.61 -5.41 12.23
N ALA A 228 26.93 -5.62 12.34
CA ALA A 228 27.54 -6.93 12.28
C ALA A 228 26.86 -7.83 13.31
N GLY A 229 26.21 -8.90 12.82
CA GLY A 229 25.22 -9.68 13.55
C GLY A 229 25.71 -10.20 14.89
N SER A 230 24.90 -9.98 15.88
CA SER A 230 24.94 -10.76 17.14
C SER A 230 24.43 -12.17 16.87
N VAL A 231 24.72 -13.12 17.77
CA VAL A 231 24.20 -14.48 17.67
C VAL A 231 22.64 -14.49 17.63
N GLU A 232 22.01 -13.48 18.23
CA GLU A 232 20.56 -13.24 18.18
C GLU A 232 20.08 -12.87 16.76
N ASP A 233 20.87 -12.09 15.99
CA ASP A 233 20.57 -11.76 14.59
C ASP A 233 20.71 -13.01 13.67
N MET A 234 21.58 -13.96 13.97
CA MET A 234 21.64 -15.24 13.26
C MET A 234 20.40 -16.11 13.54
N PHE A 235 19.89 -16.11 14.77
CA PHE A 235 18.64 -16.80 15.09
C PHE A 235 17.41 -16.12 14.47
N SER A 236 17.39 -14.78 14.38
CA SER A 236 16.33 -14.06 13.67
C SER A 236 16.39 -14.31 12.16
N GLN A 237 17.57 -14.37 11.55
CA GLN A 237 17.73 -14.75 10.14
C GLN A 237 17.29 -16.19 9.85
N MET A 238 17.54 -17.13 10.77
CA MET A 238 17.02 -18.51 10.64
C MET A 238 15.49 -18.59 10.81
N ALA A 239 14.89 -17.64 11.52
CA ALA A 239 13.43 -17.50 11.59
C ALA A 239 12.86 -16.81 10.36
N GLU A 240 13.60 -15.86 9.76
CA GLU A 240 13.27 -15.20 8.49
C GLU A 240 13.26 -16.15 7.29
N GLU A 241 14.02 -17.24 7.31
CA GLU A 241 13.97 -18.29 6.25
C GLU A 241 12.59 -18.97 6.09
N LYS A 242 11.67 -18.76 7.03
CA LYS A 242 10.29 -19.26 6.94
C LYS A 242 9.30 -18.25 6.38
N ILE A 243 9.71 -16.99 6.19
CA ILE A 243 8.85 -15.92 5.66
C ILE A 243 8.82 -16.06 4.13
N GLY A 244 7.63 -16.18 3.57
CA GLY A 244 7.44 -16.15 2.12
C GLY A 244 7.77 -14.77 1.56
N GLU A 245 8.82 -14.63 0.73
CA GLU A 245 9.17 -13.37 0.09
C GLU A 245 8.67 -13.32 -1.35
N LEU A 246 7.99 -12.23 -1.71
CA LEU A 246 7.65 -11.88 -3.08
C LEU A 246 8.61 -10.78 -3.59
N PRO A 247 9.67 -11.15 -4.32
CA PRO A 247 10.59 -10.17 -4.86
C PRO A 247 9.95 -9.42 -6.04
N VAL A 248 10.05 -8.08 -6.05
CA VAL A 248 9.48 -7.23 -7.10
C VAL A 248 10.46 -6.18 -7.57
N VAL A 249 10.35 -5.81 -8.85
CA VAL A 249 10.99 -4.65 -9.46
C VAL A 249 9.87 -3.69 -9.88
N VAL A 250 9.90 -2.45 -9.40
CA VAL A 250 8.85 -1.46 -9.64
C VAL A 250 9.36 -0.36 -10.56
N LYS A 251 8.62 -0.07 -11.63
CA LYS A 251 8.92 1.04 -12.56
C LYS A 251 7.67 1.90 -12.74
N SER A 252 7.84 3.21 -12.64
CA SER A 252 6.74 4.18 -12.77
C SER A 252 7.12 5.32 -13.72
N ASP A 253 6.12 6.06 -14.18
CA ASP A 253 6.27 7.25 -15.01
C ASP A 253 6.87 8.43 -14.25
N VAL A 254 6.48 8.61 -12.98
CA VAL A 254 6.89 9.71 -12.11
C VAL A 254 7.30 9.22 -10.72
N HIS A 255 8.11 10.03 -10.03
CA HIS A 255 8.66 9.66 -8.72
C HIS A 255 7.57 9.52 -7.65
N GLY A 256 6.59 10.41 -7.61
CA GLY A 256 5.54 10.36 -6.60
C GLY A 256 4.63 9.14 -6.71
N SER A 257 4.32 8.66 -7.92
CA SER A 257 3.60 7.39 -8.13
C SER A 257 4.44 6.20 -7.69
N LEU A 258 5.77 6.22 -7.95
CA LEU A 258 6.70 5.18 -7.50
C LEU A 258 6.69 5.05 -5.98
N GLU A 259 6.82 6.17 -5.27
CA GLU A 259 6.82 6.27 -3.81
C GLU A 259 5.51 5.71 -3.22
N ALA A 260 4.36 6.13 -3.78
CA ALA A 260 3.04 5.65 -3.36
C ALA A 260 2.87 4.13 -3.54
N ILE A 261 3.39 3.57 -4.64
CA ILE A 261 3.34 2.12 -4.91
C ILE A 261 4.22 1.36 -3.92
N VAL A 262 5.47 1.82 -3.71
CA VAL A 262 6.40 1.17 -2.77
C VAL A 262 5.83 1.18 -1.36
N ALA A 263 5.35 2.33 -0.87
CA ALA A 263 4.71 2.43 0.44
C ALA A 263 3.43 1.57 0.55
N GLY A 264 2.65 1.47 -0.53
CA GLY A 264 1.48 0.59 -0.60
C GLY A 264 1.85 -0.89 -0.52
N LEU A 265 2.89 -1.32 -1.21
CA LEU A 265 3.41 -2.68 -1.18
C LEU A 265 3.97 -3.05 0.20
N GLU A 266 4.69 -2.14 0.86
CA GLU A 266 5.22 -2.34 2.22
C GLU A 266 4.11 -2.52 3.26
N LYS A 267 2.97 -1.85 3.11
CA LYS A 267 1.79 -2.03 3.98
C LYS A 267 1.13 -3.41 3.85
N LEU A 268 1.39 -4.16 2.78
CA LEU A 268 0.89 -5.53 2.61
C LEU A 268 1.72 -6.57 3.38
N ASN A 269 2.85 -6.19 3.94
CA ASN A 269 3.73 -7.09 4.67
C ASN A 269 3.08 -7.58 5.95
N THR A 270 3.22 -8.89 6.20
CA THR A 270 2.79 -9.57 7.42
C THR A 270 3.97 -10.36 8.01
N ASP A 271 3.77 -11.00 9.14
CA ASP A 271 4.80 -11.84 9.77
C ASP A 271 5.09 -13.13 8.98
N GLU A 272 4.16 -13.56 8.10
CA GLU A 272 4.27 -14.79 7.33
C GLU A 272 4.75 -14.57 5.89
N VAL A 273 4.38 -13.42 5.29
CA VAL A 273 4.71 -13.08 3.89
C VAL A 273 5.08 -11.61 3.75
N LYS A 274 6.08 -11.32 2.91
CA LYS A 274 6.59 -9.97 2.67
C LYS A 274 6.82 -9.69 1.19
N VAL A 275 6.53 -8.47 0.76
CA VAL A 275 6.99 -7.95 -0.53
C VAL A 275 8.40 -7.40 -0.36
N ARG A 276 9.33 -7.85 -1.18
CA ARG A 276 10.69 -7.34 -1.21
C ARG A 276 10.93 -6.54 -2.47
N VAL A 277 10.95 -5.23 -2.36
CA VAL A 277 11.27 -4.34 -3.48
C VAL A 277 12.77 -4.38 -3.72
N LEU A 278 13.21 -5.07 -4.77
CA LEU A 278 14.63 -5.21 -5.13
C LEU A 278 15.18 -3.96 -5.80
N HIS A 279 14.36 -3.35 -6.63
CA HIS A 279 14.69 -2.11 -7.33
C HIS A 279 13.42 -1.34 -7.63
N SER A 280 13.50 -0.03 -7.47
CA SER A 280 12.44 0.89 -7.87
C SER A 280 13.05 2.03 -8.70
N GLY A 281 12.34 2.49 -9.74
CA GLY A 281 12.88 3.55 -10.57
C GLY A 281 11.86 4.17 -11.51
N VAL A 282 12.17 5.40 -11.94
CA VAL A 282 11.34 6.18 -12.85
C VAL A 282 11.77 5.91 -14.30
N GLY A 283 10.80 5.80 -15.19
CA GLY A 283 10.98 5.62 -16.62
C GLY A 283 10.63 4.23 -17.15
N ALA A 284 10.92 3.98 -18.41
CA ALA A 284 10.60 2.71 -19.08
C ALA A 284 11.36 1.52 -18.46
N ILE A 285 10.77 0.34 -18.54
CA ILE A 285 11.42 -0.91 -18.15
C ILE A 285 12.53 -1.22 -19.15
N THR A 286 13.75 -1.43 -18.63
CA THR A 286 14.97 -1.66 -19.40
C THR A 286 15.41 -3.12 -19.36
N GLU A 287 16.39 -3.48 -20.19
CA GLU A 287 17.01 -4.81 -20.20
C GLU A 287 17.67 -5.14 -18.84
N SER A 288 18.27 -4.13 -18.18
CA SER A 288 18.87 -4.30 -16.86
C SER A 288 17.83 -4.68 -15.79
N ASP A 289 16.62 -4.10 -15.85
CA ASP A 289 15.53 -4.43 -14.95
C ASP A 289 15.09 -5.88 -15.14
N VAL A 290 14.98 -6.35 -16.39
CA VAL A 290 14.64 -7.75 -16.71
C VAL A 290 15.75 -8.71 -16.25
N THR A 291 17.02 -8.33 -16.43
CA THR A 291 18.16 -9.15 -15.98
C THR A 291 18.18 -9.29 -14.46
N LEU A 292 17.89 -8.20 -13.71
CA LEU A 292 17.77 -8.22 -12.27
C LEU A 292 16.60 -9.14 -11.82
N ALA A 293 15.45 -8.98 -12.47
CA ALA A 293 14.27 -9.80 -12.19
C ALA A 293 14.52 -11.29 -12.46
N MET A 294 15.25 -11.61 -13.54
CA MET A 294 15.66 -12.98 -13.87
C MET A 294 16.55 -13.58 -12.77
N ALA A 295 17.58 -12.86 -12.33
CA ALA A 295 18.52 -13.32 -11.31
C ALA A 295 17.82 -13.59 -9.96
N SER A 296 16.78 -12.84 -9.66
CA SER A 296 16.08 -12.88 -8.36
C SER A 296 14.70 -13.53 -8.44
N ARG A 297 14.29 -14.04 -9.61
CA ARG A 297 12.92 -14.55 -9.88
C ARG A 297 11.83 -13.53 -9.50
N ALA A 298 12.12 -12.27 -9.72
CA ALA A 298 11.23 -11.17 -9.34
C ALA A 298 10.15 -10.91 -10.39
N LEU A 299 9.00 -10.42 -9.92
CA LEU A 299 7.94 -9.88 -10.75
C LEU A 299 8.28 -8.42 -11.12
N ILE A 300 8.07 -8.02 -12.37
CA ILE A 300 8.23 -6.63 -12.80
C ILE A 300 6.86 -5.96 -12.85
N LEU A 301 6.70 -4.90 -12.06
CA LEU A 301 5.50 -4.08 -11.98
C LEU A 301 5.76 -2.73 -12.68
N GLY A 302 5.11 -2.51 -13.81
CA GLY A 302 5.18 -1.26 -14.56
C GLY A 302 3.90 -0.44 -14.41
N PHE A 303 4.01 0.74 -13.79
CA PHE A 303 2.90 1.67 -13.62
C PHE A 303 3.00 2.81 -14.63
N ASN A 304 2.01 2.95 -15.49
CA ASN A 304 1.97 3.92 -16.61
C ASN A 304 3.17 3.87 -17.57
N VAL A 305 4.03 2.86 -17.46
CA VAL A 305 5.22 2.68 -18.29
C VAL A 305 5.13 1.40 -19.11
N ARG A 306 5.98 1.28 -20.11
CA ARG A 306 6.10 0.07 -20.95
C ARG A 306 7.56 -0.36 -21.02
N ALA A 307 7.79 -1.64 -21.29
CA ALA A 307 9.11 -2.17 -21.58
C ALA A 307 9.58 -1.70 -22.97
N ASN A 308 10.86 -1.35 -23.06
CA ASN A 308 11.48 -1.11 -24.37
C ASN A 308 11.52 -2.43 -25.19
N ALA A 309 11.85 -2.36 -26.47
CA ALA A 309 11.82 -3.53 -27.36
C ALA A 309 12.75 -4.65 -26.85
N GLN A 310 13.98 -4.30 -26.45
CA GLN A 310 14.98 -5.24 -25.96
C GLN A 310 14.54 -5.92 -24.66
N ALA A 311 14.04 -5.15 -23.67
CA ALA A 311 13.51 -5.68 -22.41
C ALA A 311 12.31 -6.62 -22.63
N ARG A 312 11.41 -6.26 -23.55
CA ARG A 312 10.24 -7.09 -23.86
C ARG A 312 10.63 -8.42 -24.50
N ASP A 313 11.58 -8.38 -25.44
CA ASP A 313 12.05 -9.59 -26.14
C ASP A 313 12.85 -10.49 -25.19
N LEU A 314 13.70 -9.90 -24.34
CA LEU A 314 14.40 -10.62 -23.28
C LEU A 314 13.42 -11.27 -22.29
N GLY A 315 12.44 -10.50 -21.79
CA GLY A 315 11.44 -10.99 -20.84
C GLY A 315 10.63 -12.17 -21.40
N LYS A 316 10.22 -12.09 -22.68
CA LYS A 316 9.52 -13.20 -23.35
C LYS A 316 10.41 -14.45 -23.50
N ARG A 317 11.67 -14.27 -23.87
CA ARG A 317 12.61 -15.39 -24.05
C ARG A 317 12.92 -16.10 -22.74
N GLU A 318 13.09 -15.35 -21.66
CA GLU A 318 13.46 -15.87 -20.34
C GLU A 318 12.24 -16.19 -19.47
N GLY A 319 11.02 -15.96 -19.95
CA GLY A 319 9.78 -16.24 -19.23
C GLY A 319 9.54 -15.33 -18.03
N ILE A 320 10.11 -14.12 -18.03
CA ILE A 320 9.91 -13.14 -16.94
C ILE A 320 8.57 -12.46 -17.12
N GLU A 321 7.77 -12.47 -16.07
CA GLU A 321 6.47 -11.82 -16.04
C GLU A 321 6.62 -10.30 -15.85
N ILE A 322 6.06 -9.54 -16.80
CA ILE A 322 5.98 -8.07 -16.74
C ILE A 322 4.52 -7.70 -16.71
N GLN A 323 4.08 -7.11 -15.60
CA GLN A 323 2.72 -6.63 -15.44
C GLN A 323 2.64 -5.12 -15.65
N TYR A 324 1.60 -4.67 -16.34
CA TYR A 324 1.38 -3.26 -16.64
C TYR A 324 0.07 -2.78 -16.03
N HIS A 325 0.17 -1.74 -15.24
CA HIS A 325 -0.95 -1.14 -14.53
C HIS A 325 -1.07 0.36 -14.83
N SER A 326 -2.27 0.87 -14.77
CA SER A 326 -2.60 2.31 -14.81
C SER A 326 -3.39 2.76 -13.58
N ILE A 327 -3.83 1.83 -12.74
CA ILE A 327 -4.55 2.07 -11.50
C ILE A 327 -3.76 1.44 -10.35
N ILE A 328 -3.41 2.24 -9.33
CA ILE A 328 -2.58 1.78 -8.19
C ILE A 328 -3.26 0.65 -7.42
N TYR A 329 -4.56 0.75 -7.19
CA TYR A 329 -5.30 -0.27 -6.44
C TYR A 329 -5.26 -1.65 -7.14
N GLU A 330 -5.41 -1.70 -8.46
CA GLU A 330 -5.31 -2.95 -9.21
C GLU A 330 -3.92 -3.59 -9.04
N LEU A 331 -2.86 -2.78 -9.02
CA LEU A 331 -1.50 -3.24 -8.79
C LEU A 331 -1.35 -3.83 -7.39
N LEU A 332 -1.84 -3.12 -6.38
CA LEU A 332 -1.78 -3.55 -4.98
C LEU A 332 -2.64 -4.80 -4.74
N ASP A 333 -3.83 -4.87 -5.31
CA ASP A 333 -4.72 -6.02 -5.20
C ASP A 333 -4.11 -7.28 -5.85
N GLN A 334 -3.43 -7.14 -6.98
CA GLN A 334 -2.70 -8.26 -7.60
C GLN A 334 -1.51 -8.72 -6.75
N ALA A 335 -0.75 -7.78 -6.18
CA ALA A 335 0.32 -8.12 -5.26
C ALA A 335 -0.22 -8.83 -4.01
N LYS A 336 -1.33 -8.33 -3.45
CA LYS A 336 -2.05 -8.95 -2.33
C LYS A 336 -2.54 -10.36 -2.65
N ALA A 337 -3.13 -10.57 -3.81
CA ALA A 337 -3.59 -11.89 -4.27
C ALA A 337 -2.42 -12.90 -4.39
N ARG A 338 -1.25 -12.43 -4.88
CA ARG A 338 -0.06 -13.29 -4.95
C ARG A 338 0.50 -13.64 -3.58
N LEU A 339 0.57 -12.67 -2.67
CA LEU A 339 0.97 -12.92 -1.29
C LEU A 339 0.02 -13.90 -0.59
N SER A 340 -1.30 -13.73 -0.79
CA SER A 340 -2.31 -14.66 -0.26
C SER A 340 -2.10 -16.09 -0.76
N GLY A 341 -1.72 -16.25 -2.04
CA GLY A 341 -1.39 -17.58 -2.60
C GLY A 341 -0.10 -18.19 -2.07
N MET A 342 0.74 -17.42 -1.36
CA MET A 342 1.96 -17.92 -0.69
C MET A 342 1.72 -18.33 0.77
N LEU A 343 0.57 -17.95 1.35
CA LEU A 343 0.20 -18.36 2.71
C LEU A 343 -0.07 -19.86 2.76
N ALA A 344 0.36 -20.50 3.83
CA ALA A 344 -0.03 -21.88 4.09
C ALA A 344 -1.56 -21.96 4.26
N PRO A 345 -2.23 -22.93 3.63
CA PRO A 345 -3.65 -23.12 3.80
C PRO A 345 -3.99 -23.35 5.28
N GLU A 346 -5.10 -22.80 5.72
CA GLU A 346 -5.62 -23.03 7.06
C GLU A 346 -6.46 -24.31 7.05
N SER A 347 -6.12 -25.24 7.96
CA SER A 347 -6.92 -26.44 8.15
C SER A 347 -8.14 -26.12 8.99
N LYS A 348 -9.33 -26.06 8.36
CA LYS A 348 -10.58 -25.87 9.07
C LYS A 348 -11.27 -27.20 9.28
N GLU A 349 -11.50 -27.54 10.54
CA GLU A 349 -12.25 -28.73 10.91
C GLU A 349 -13.75 -28.45 10.78
N GLN A 350 -14.43 -29.30 10.06
CA GLN A 350 -15.88 -29.26 9.95
C GLN A 350 -16.49 -30.56 10.46
N THR A 351 -17.24 -30.48 11.56
CA THR A 351 -18.00 -31.62 12.08
C THR A 351 -19.05 -32.05 11.07
N THR A 352 -19.06 -33.30 10.70
CA THR A 352 -19.96 -33.88 9.70
C THR A 352 -21.11 -34.66 10.32
N GLY A 353 -20.98 -35.16 11.55
CA GLY A 353 -22.02 -35.84 12.27
C GLY A 353 -21.57 -36.46 13.59
N HIS A 354 -22.55 -36.86 14.38
CA HIS A 354 -22.37 -37.51 15.67
C HIS A 354 -23.01 -38.88 15.71
N ALA A 355 -22.40 -39.82 16.43
CA ALA A 355 -23.00 -41.12 16.69
C ALA A 355 -22.82 -41.53 18.15
N GLU A 356 -23.88 -41.94 18.80
CA GLU A 356 -23.87 -42.49 20.16
C GLU A 356 -23.59 -43.98 20.16
N ILE A 357 -22.69 -44.44 21.02
CA ILE A 357 -22.34 -45.83 21.16
C ILE A 357 -23.36 -46.53 22.06
N ARG A 358 -24.10 -47.49 21.52
CA ARG A 358 -25.14 -48.26 22.20
C ARG A 358 -24.63 -49.62 22.70
N GLU A 359 -23.77 -50.24 21.93
CA GLU A 359 -23.18 -51.57 22.26
C GLU A 359 -21.72 -51.66 21.81
N VAL A 360 -20.91 -52.43 22.52
CA VAL A 360 -19.50 -52.63 22.14
C VAL A 360 -19.27 -54.12 21.82
N PHE A 361 -18.89 -54.43 20.58
CA PHE A 361 -18.61 -55.79 20.12
C PHE A 361 -17.10 -56.05 20.10
N SER A 362 -16.67 -57.12 20.69
CA SER A 362 -15.25 -57.57 20.67
C SER A 362 -15.08 -58.71 19.65
N ILE A 363 -14.33 -58.46 18.57
CA ILE A 363 -14.09 -59.44 17.50
C ILE A 363 -12.60 -59.83 17.52
N SER A 364 -12.33 -61.14 17.72
CA SER A 364 -11.00 -61.71 18.00
C SER A 364 -9.91 -61.44 16.94
N LYS A 365 -10.21 -60.87 15.77
CA LYS A 365 -9.24 -60.54 14.70
C LYS A 365 -9.21 -59.06 14.27
N ILE A 366 -10.18 -58.26 14.68
CA ILE A 366 -10.38 -56.91 14.19
C ILE A 366 -10.34 -55.87 15.33
N GLY A 367 -10.47 -56.31 16.58
CA GLY A 367 -10.53 -55.45 17.75
C GLY A 367 -11.97 -55.15 18.21
N LYS A 368 -12.16 -54.02 18.90
CA LYS A 368 -13.48 -53.59 19.35
C LYS A 368 -14.17 -52.76 18.24
N ILE A 369 -15.42 -53.06 17.98
CA ILE A 369 -16.30 -52.34 17.09
C ILE A 369 -17.42 -51.71 17.92
N ALA A 370 -17.63 -50.44 17.81
CA ALA A 370 -18.73 -49.71 18.44
C ALA A 370 -20.01 -49.84 17.59
N GLY A 371 -21.05 -50.45 18.16
CA GLY A 371 -22.39 -50.39 17.59
C GLY A 371 -23.04 -49.07 17.95
N CYS A 372 -23.16 -48.18 16.96
CA CYS A 372 -23.56 -46.79 17.13
C CYS A 372 -24.89 -46.51 16.44
N MET A 373 -25.62 -45.52 16.98
CA MET A 373 -26.70 -44.86 16.30
C MET A 373 -26.27 -43.45 15.90
N VAL A 374 -26.37 -43.09 14.62
CA VAL A 374 -26.09 -41.71 14.18
C VAL A 374 -27.18 -40.80 14.67
N THR A 375 -26.83 -39.88 15.56
CA THR A 375 -27.75 -38.93 16.21
C THR A 375 -27.95 -37.67 15.41
N ASP A 376 -26.93 -37.26 14.64
CA ASP A 376 -26.93 -36.05 13.82
C ASP A 376 -25.98 -36.18 12.64
N GLY A 377 -26.33 -35.57 11.50
CA GLY A 377 -25.48 -35.45 10.32
C GLY A 377 -25.19 -36.73 9.55
N ILE A 378 -23.97 -36.85 9.06
CA ILE A 378 -23.53 -37.99 8.19
C ILE A 378 -22.13 -38.41 8.62
N ILE A 379 -21.94 -39.71 8.84
CA ILE A 379 -20.61 -40.28 9.07
C ILE A 379 -20.12 -40.95 7.78
N ARG A 380 -18.96 -40.52 7.29
CA ARG A 380 -18.34 -41.05 6.08
C ARG A 380 -17.14 -41.92 6.39
N ARG A 381 -16.91 -42.94 5.57
CA ARG A 381 -15.71 -43.77 5.64
C ARG A 381 -14.47 -42.93 5.31
N GLY A 382 -13.48 -42.93 6.19
CA GLY A 382 -12.25 -42.13 6.04
C GLY A 382 -12.29 -40.77 6.69
N ALA A 383 -13.41 -40.38 7.30
CA ALA A 383 -13.46 -39.19 8.16
C ALA A 383 -12.56 -39.40 9.40
N ARG A 384 -12.08 -38.31 9.97
CA ARG A 384 -11.48 -38.33 11.30
C ARG A 384 -12.58 -38.35 12.34
N VAL A 385 -12.29 -39.00 13.47
CA VAL A 385 -13.28 -39.13 14.55
C VAL A 385 -12.66 -38.79 15.90
N ARG A 386 -13.45 -38.10 16.71
CA ARG A 386 -13.17 -37.89 18.13
C ARG A 386 -14.12 -38.71 18.96
N LEU A 387 -13.59 -39.39 19.98
CA LEU A 387 -14.41 -40.04 20.97
C LEU A 387 -14.57 -39.14 22.17
N LEU A 388 -15.83 -38.81 22.47
CA LEU A 388 -16.20 -38.01 23.62
C LEU A 388 -16.81 -38.89 24.70
N ARG A 389 -16.36 -38.71 25.95
CA ARG A 389 -16.93 -39.29 27.15
C ARG A 389 -17.25 -38.17 28.12
N ASP A 390 -18.51 -38.05 28.52
CA ASP A 390 -18.99 -36.97 29.37
C ASP A 390 -18.58 -35.57 28.80
N ASP A 391 -18.79 -35.38 27.48
CA ASP A 391 -18.42 -34.20 26.71
C ASP A 391 -16.91 -33.86 26.68
N VAL A 392 -16.03 -34.76 27.10
CA VAL A 392 -14.57 -34.61 27.06
C VAL A 392 -13.99 -35.50 25.98
N VAL A 393 -13.16 -34.90 25.09
CA VAL A 393 -12.42 -35.64 24.05
C VAL A 393 -11.36 -36.54 24.71
N ILE A 394 -11.53 -37.85 24.61
CA ILE A 394 -10.60 -38.84 25.15
C ILE A 394 -9.71 -39.43 24.07
N HIS A 395 -10.10 -39.40 22.82
CA HIS A 395 -9.29 -39.86 21.68
C HIS A 395 -9.61 -39.10 20.42
N ASP A 396 -8.58 -38.85 19.60
CA ASP A 396 -8.70 -38.28 18.23
C ASP A 396 -7.93 -39.22 17.28
N GLY A 397 -8.60 -39.71 16.24
CA GLY A 397 -8.01 -40.67 15.33
C GLY A 397 -8.75 -40.81 14.01
N ALA A 398 -8.33 -41.78 13.20
CA ALA A 398 -9.00 -42.10 11.95
C ALA A 398 -10.13 -43.12 12.16
N LEU A 399 -11.18 -43.03 11.37
CA LEU A 399 -12.23 -44.03 11.31
C LEU A 399 -11.70 -45.26 10.52
N GLY A 400 -11.38 -46.32 11.21
CA GLY A 400 -10.79 -47.53 10.62
C GLY A 400 -11.79 -48.35 9.79
N SER A 401 -13.03 -48.48 10.26
CA SER A 401 -14.08 -49.22 9.52
C SER A 401 -15.47 -48.63 9.77
N LEU A 402 -16.28 -48.59 8.73
CA LEU A 402 -17.69 -48.20 8.80
C LEU A 402 -18.55 -49.30 8.14
N ARG A 403 -19.43 -49.93 8.95
CA ARG A 403 -20.26 -51.04 8.50
C ARG A 403 -21.74 -50.80 8.85
N ARG A 404 -22.59 -51.32 8.01
CA ARG A 404 -24.02 -51.43 8.31
C ARG A 404 -24.43 -52.89 8.23
N PHE A 405 -24.85 -53.43 9.38
CA PHE A 405 -25.02 -54.88 9.57
C PHE A 405 -23.71 -55.65 9.32
N LYS A 406 -23.58 -56.37 8.18
CA LYS A 406 -22.38 -57.12 7.82
C LYS A 406 -21.59 -56.53 6.66
N ASP A 407 -22.15 -55.51 6.00
CA ASP A 407 -21.59 -54.90 4.78
C ASP A 407 -20.86 -53.61 5.06
N ASP A 408 -19.73 -53.41 4.41
CA ASP A 408 -18.97 -52.16 4.45
C ASP A 408 -19.78 -51.07 3.70
N THR A 409 -19.92 -49.88 4.28
CA THR A 409 -20.64 -48.77 3.69
C THR A 409 -19.76 -47.56 3.53
N LYS A 410 -20.09 -46.69 2.56
CA LYS A 410 -19.37 -45.44 2.31
C LYS A 410 -19.80 -44.33 3.24
N GLU A 411 -21.09 -44.31 3.56
CA GLU A 411 -21.68 -43.28 4.45
C GLU A 411 -22.85 -43.84 5.24
N VAL A 412 -23.12 -43.27 6.41
CA VAL A 412 -24.32 -43.55 7.22
C VAL A 412 -24.93 -42.22 7.66
N ARG A 413 -26.22 -42.05 7.50
CA ARG A 413 -26.99 -40.84 7.82
C ARG A 413 -27.64 -40.92 9.18
N GLU A 414 -28.08 -39.79 9.69
CA GLU A 414 -28.88 -39.65 10.90
C GLU A 414 -30.03 -40.68 10.97
N GLY A 415 -30.28 -41.24 12.16
CA GLY A 415 -31.32 -42.21 12.43
C GLY A 415 -31.00 -43.65 12.03
N PHE A 416 -29.81 -43.94 11.50
CA PHE A 416 -29.39 -45.30 11.15
C PHE A 416 -28.33 -45.84 12.06
N GLU A 417 -28.42 -47.16 12.30
CA GLU A 417 -27.41 -47.89 13.08
C GLU A 417 -26.21 -48.26 12.19
N CYS A 418 -25.03 -48.20 12.79
CA CYS A 418 -23.76 -48.58 12.16
C CYS A 418 -22.76 -49.19 13.15
N GLY A 419 -21.83 -49.93 12.61
CA GLY A 419 -20.64 -50.41 13.32
C GLY A 419 -19.42 -49.58 12.97
N ILE A 420 -18.82 -48.92 13.96
CA ILE A 420 -17.65 -48.05 13.79
C ILE A 420 -16.45 -48.70 14.48
N GLY A 421 -15.36 -48.89 13.72
CA GLY A 421 -14.07 -49.23 14.28
C GLY A 421 -13.16 -48.03 14.27
N ILE A 422 -12.54 -47.68 15.42
CA ILE A 422 -11.58 -46.59 15.55
C ILE A 422 -10.18 -47.22 15.48
N ASP A 423 -9.32 -46.62 14.65
CA ASP A 423 -7.94 -47.17 14.52
C ASP A 423 -7.13 -46.93 15.81
N ALA A 424 -6.42 -47.94 16.21
CA ALA A 424 -5.48 -47.96 17.35
C ALA A 424 -6.08 -47.60 18.74
N PHE A 425 -7.42 -47.60 18.89
CA PHE A 425 -8.06 -47.31 20.16
C PHE A 425 -9.06 -48.38 20.60
N MET A 426 -8.93 -48.88 21.85
CA MET A 426 -9.71 -50.00 22.37
C MET A 426 -10.53 -49.70 23.63
N ASP A 427 -10.37 -48.54 24.28
CA ASP A 427 -11.17 -48.19 25.49
C ASP A 427 -12.47 -47.50 25.10
N ILE A 428 -13.28 -48.17 24.30
CA ILE A 428 -14.60 -47.75 23.90
C ILE A 428 -15.63 -48.27 24.88
N ARG A 429 -16.59 -47.42 25.32
CA ARG A 429 -17.67 -47.76 26.27
C ARG A 429 -19.04 -47.38 25.73
N GLU A 430 -20.05 -48.06 26.28
CA GLU A 430 -21.46 -47.67 26.01
C GLU A 430 -21.73 -46.29 26.61
N GLY A 431 -22.42 -45.46 25.84
CA GLY A 431 -22.70 -44.05 26.17
C GLY A 431 -21.66 -43.02 25.69
N ASP A 432 -20.50 -43.49 25.17
CA ASP A 432 -19.57 -42.59 24.52
C ASP A 432 -20.17 -42.03 23.20
N VAL A 433 -19.79 -40.81 22.81
CA VAL A 433 -20.21 -40.18 21.56
C VAL A 433 -19.04 -40.11 20.59
N ILE A 434 -19.23 -40.54 19.36
CA ILE A 434 -18.27 -40.38 18.26
C ILE A 434 -18.67 -39.13 17.45
N GLU A 435 -17.82 -38.13 17.45
CA GLU A 435 -17.90 -36.97 16.56
C GLU A 435 -17.05 -37.22 15.33
N ALA A 436 -17.66 -37.23 14.15
CA ALA A 436 -16.98 -37.32 12.88
C ALA A 436 -16.73 -35.94 12.31
N TYR A 437 -15.51 -35.68 11.83
CA TYR A 437 -15.14 -34.42 11.22
C TYR A 437 -14.26 -34.62 9.99
N GLU A 438 -14.34 -33.68 9.09
CA GLU A 438 -13.47 -33.58 7.91
C GLU A 438 -12.58 -32.35 8.07
N VAL A 439 -11.32 -32.46 7.64
CA VAL A 439 -10.37 -31.33 7.63
C VAL A 439 -10.34 -30.80 6.22
N GLU A 440 -10.86 -29.61 6.02
CA GLU A 440 -10.84 -28.90 4.75
C GLU A 440 -9.71 -27.86 4.77
N GLU A 441 -8.83 -27.93 3.78
CA GLU A 441 -7.82 -26.90 3.59
C GLU A 441 -8.45 -25.69 2.89
N VAL A 442 -8.60 -24.59 3.62
CA VAL A 442 -9.14 -23.34 3.10
C VAL A 442 -8.00 -22.38 2.78
N ALA A 443 -7.99 -21.86 1.54
CA ALA A 443 -7.03 -20.84 1.15
C ALA A 443 -7.24 -19.56 2.00
N ARG A 444 -6.17 -19.09 2.64
CA ARG A 444 -6.18 -17.85 3.42
C ARG A 444 -6.05 -16.64 2.50
N THR A 445 -6.71 -15.55 2.84
CA THR A 445 -6.58 -14.24 2.19
C THR A 445 -6.02 -13.24 3.20
N LEU A 446 -5.13 -12.34 2.73
CA LEU A 446 -4.57 -11.23 3.50
C LEU A 446 -5.60 -10.14 3.81
#